data_f97a267f0042729ef62c89fef0d804e3
#
_entry.id   f97a267f0042729ef62c89fef0d804e3
#
_cell.length_a   1.000
_cell.length_b   1.000
_cell.length_c   1.000
_cell.angle_alpha   90.00
_cell.angle_beta   90.00
_cell.angle_gamma   90.00
#
_symmetry.space_group_name_H-M   'P 1'
#
loop_
_entity.id
_entity.type
_entity.pdbx_description
1 polymer ?
#
loop_
_entity_poly.entity_id
_entity_poly.type
_entity_poly.pdbx_seq_one_letter_code
_entity_poly.pdbx_strand_id
1 'polypeptide(L)'
;MKHRLPTMGWTAETVEAGWLMSYGPDILSLYRRAAYYVDKVLKGAKPAELPVEQPTKFEVAPNMRTANALGVTIPPSYGCKRIESLNDAALPNIALQRSGARDARPGR
;
A
#
# COMPACT_ATOMS: atom_id res chain seq x y z
N MET A 1 12.63 -6.95 12.31
CA MET A 1 13.40 -7.26 11.09
C MET A 1 14.82 -7.65 11.45
N LYS A 2 15.21 -8.89 11.20
CA LYS A 2 16.52 -9.42 11.60
C LYS A 2 17.66 -8.89 10.74
N HIS A 3 17.42 -8.54 9.48
CA HIS A 3 18.48 -8.18 8.51
C HIS A 3 18.43 -6.74 8.00
N ARG A 4 17.48 -5.93 8.45
CA ARG A 4 17.32 -4.51 8.08
C ARG A 4 17.38 -4.25 6.56
N LEU A 5 16.88 -5.21 5.76
CA LEU A 5 16.87 -5.10 4.31
C LEU A 5 15.64 -4.32 3.83
N PRO A 6 15.81 -3.33 2.96
CA PRO A 6 14.69 -2.70 2.29
C PRO A 6 14.03 -3.69 1.34
N THR A 7 12.71 -3.84 1.44
CA THR A 7 11.93 -4.75 0.61
C THR A 7 10.91 -3.98 -0.21
N MET A 8 10.64 -4.45 -1.43
CA MET A 8 9.68 -3.85 -2.33
C MET A 8 8.69 -4.90 -2.81
N GLY A 9 7.41 -4.57 -2.76
CA GLY A 9 6.31 -5.41 -3.23
C GLY A 9 5.59 -4.80 -4.43
N TRP A 10 4.58 -5.48 -4.91
CA TRP A 10 3.75 -5.04 -6.02
C TRP A 10 2.29 -4.72 -5.61
N THR A 11 1.92 -5.00 -4.37
CA THR A 11 0.59 -4.68 -3.83
C THR A 11 0.70 -3.92 -2.51
N ALA A 12 -0.33 -3.17 -2.16
CA ALA A 12 -0.41 -2.41 -0.92
C ALA A 12 -0.37 -3.32 0.32
N GLU A 13 -0.90 -4.53 0.23
CA GLU A 13 -0.92 -5.51 1.32
C GLU A 13 0.50 -5.91 1.77
N THR A 14 1.47 -5.92 0.85
CA THR A 14 2.86 -6.19 1.21
C THR A 14 3.44 -5.10 2.10
N VAL A 15 3.00 -3.87 1.92
CA VAL A 15 3.42 -2.73 2.74
C VAL A 15 2.81 -2.82 4.14
N GLU A 16 1.55 -3.25 4.25
CA GLU A 16 0.90 -3.53 5.54
C GLU A 16 1.61 -4.65 6.30
N ALA A 17 2.14 -5.63 5.58
CA ALA A 17 2.97 -6.70 6.14
C ALA A 17 4.36 -6.22 6.63
N GLY A 18 4.70 -4.95 6.43
CA GLY A 18 5.93 -4.34 6.93
C GLY A 18 7.02 -4.10 5.89
N TRP A 19 6.74 -4.31 4.61
CA TRP A 19 7.69 -4.01 3.54
C TRP A 19 7.89 -2.50 3.40
N LEU A 20 9.03 -2.08 2.85
CA LEU A 20 9.38 -0.68 2.75
C LEU A 20 8.48 0.10 1.79
N MET A 21 8.17 -0.50 0.65
CA MET A 21 7.33 0.13 -0.36
C MET A 21 6.69 -0.90 -1.29
N SER A 22 5.65 -0.50 -1.99
CA SER A 22 5.11 -1.23 -3.13
C SER A 22 5.00 -0.34 -4.35
N TYR A 23 5.13 -0.95 -5.51
CA TYR A 23 4.85 -0.34 -6.80
C TYR A 23 4.08 -1.34 -7.64
N GLY A 24 2.86 -1.01 -7.98
CA GLY A 24 2.00 -1.91 -8.75
C GLY A 24 0.72 -1.25 -9.20
N PRO A 25 -0.08 -1.99 -9.98
CA PRO A 25 -1.37 -1.49 -10.45
C PRO A 25 -2.37 -1.36 -9.30
N ASP A 26 -3.32 -0.45 -9.44
CA ASP A 26 -4.48 -0.36 -8.56
C ASP A 26 -5.37 -1.60 -8.75
N ILE A 27 -5.28 -2.51 -7.81
CA ILE A 27 -5.99 -3.80 -7.83
C ILE A 27 -7.50 -3.62 -7.84
N LEU A 28 -8.03 -2.64 -7.09
CA LEU A 28 -9.47 -2.36 -7.08
C LEU A 28 -9.98 -1.91 -8.45
N SER A 29 -9.20 -1.10 -9.15
CA SER A 29 -9.52 -0.72 -10.54
C SER A 29 -9.51 -1.93 -11.47
N LEU A 30 -8.58 -2.86 -11.29
CA LEU A 30 -8.54 -4.10 -12.07
C LEU A 30 -9.77 -4.98 -11.84
N TYR A 31 -10.20 -5.16 -10.59
CA TYR A 31 -11.41 -5.92 -10.28
C TYR A 31 -12.67 -5.27 -10.87
N ARG A 32 -12.80 -3.96 -10.79
CA ARG A 32 -13.91 -3.24 -11.43
C ARG A 32 -13.90 -3.44 -12.94
N ARG A 33 -12.74 -3.43 -13.56
CA ARG A 33 -12.59 -3.66 -14.99
C ARG A 33 -12.89 -5.11 -15.36
N ALA A 34 -12.48 -6.08 -14.55
CA ALA A 34 -12.85 -7.48 -14.73
C ALA A 34 -14.38 -7.68 -14.70
N ALA A 35 -15.07 -7.04 -13.76
CA ALA A 35 -16.53 -7.07 -13.68
C ALA A 35 -17.19 -6.53 -14.96
N TYR A 36 -16.63 -5.47 -15.56
CA TYR A 36 -17.10 -4.96 -16.84
C TYR A 36 -16.98 -6.00 -17.96
N TYR A 37 -15.87 -6.74 -18.04
CA TYR A 37 -15.70 -7.80 -19.02
C TYR A 37 -16.65 -8.97 -18.79
N VAL A 38 -16.87 -9.36 -17.55
CA VAL A 38 -17.86 -10.40 -17.20
C VAL A 38 -19.25 -9.98 -17.67
N ASP A 39 -19.68 -8.75 -17.42
CA ASP A 39 -20.96 -8.21 -17.89
C ASP A 39 -21.09 -8.31 -19.43
N LYS A 40 -20.05 -7.93 -20.16
CA LYS A 40 -20.01 -8.02 -21.61
C LYS A 40 -20.17 -9.45 -22.12
N VAL A 41 -19.44 -10.40 -21.52
CA VAL A 41 -19.51 -11.82 -21.90
C VAL A 41 -20.90 -12.40 -21.60
N LEU A 42 -21.48 -12.08 -20.45
CA LEU A 42 -22.82 -12.52 -20.08
C LEU A 42 -23.91 -11.95 -21.01
N LYS A 43 -23.70 -10.78 -21.59
CA LYS A 43 -24.57 -10.15 -22.59
C LYS A 43 -24.37 -10.65 -24.01
N GLY A 44 -23.48 -11.64 -24.23
CA GLY A 44 -23.28 -12.31 -25.49
C GLY A 44 -22.05 -11.85 -26.29
N ALA A 45 -21.19 -10.97 -25.75
CA ALA A 45 -19.93 -10.62 -26.40
C ALA A 45 -18.98 -11.81 -26.41
N LYS A 46 -18.32 -12.05 -27.55
CA LYS A 46 -17.32 -13.11 -27.65
C LYS A 46 -16.01 -12.65 -27.01
N PRO A 47 -15.39 -13.46 -26.14
CA PRO A 47 -14.11 -13.08 -25.51
C PRO A 47 -13.02 -12.70 -26.50
N ALA A 48 -12.99 -13.33 -27.68
CA ALA A 48 -12.01 -13.03 -28.74
C ALA A 48 -12.16 -11.64 -29.38
N GLU A 49 -13.35 -11.03 -29.26
CA GLU A 49 -13.64 -9.70 -29.81
C GLU A 49 -13.42 -8.59 -28.78
N LEU A 50 -13.19 -8.94 -27.50
CA LEU A 50 -12.93 -7.98 -26.45
C LEU A 50 -11.48 -7.51 -26.49
N PRO A 51 -11.23 -6.18 -26.39
CA PRO A 51 -9.86 -5.65 -26.41
C PRO A 51 -9.08 -6.10 -25.19
N VAL A 52 -7.82 -6.45 -25.39
CA VAL A 52 -6.88 -6.67 -24.29
C VAL A 52 -6.44 -5.30 -23.79
N GLU A 53 -6.65 -5.04 -22.49
CA GLU A 53 -6.29 -3.80 -21.86
C GLU A 53 -5.17 -4.02 -20.84
N GLN A 54 -4.21 -3.08 -20.82
CA GLN A 54 -3.20 -3.02 -19.79
C GLN A 54 -3.63 -2.07 -18.67
N PRO A 55 -3.26 -2.32 -17.43
CA PRO A 55 -3.49 -1.37 -16.35
C PRO A 55 -2.76 -0.06 -16.65
N THR A 56 -3.46 1.06 -16.50
CA THR A 56 -2.91 2.41 -16.72
C THR A 56 -2.63 3.15 -15.42
N LYS A 57 -3.24 2.71 -14.32
CA LYS A 57 -3.04 3.29 -12.99
C LYS A 57 -2.08 2.44 -12.20
N PHE A 58 -0.95 3.02 -11.87
CA PHE A 58 0.06 2.45 -10.98
C PHE A 58 0.17 3.32 -9.73
N GLU A 59 0.31 2.68 -8.61
CA GLU A 59 0.45 3.34 -7.33
C GLU A 59 1.77 2.98 -6.68
N VAL A 60 2.40 4.01 -6.10
CA VAL A 60 3.56 3.84 -5.22
C VAL A 60 3.06 4.03 -3.80
N ALA A 61 3.29 3.04 -2.98
CA ALA A 61 2.89 3.08 -1.58
C ALA A 61 4.12 2.88 -0.68
N PRO A 62 4.71 3.95 -0.14
CA PRO A 62 5.80 3.86 0.81
C PRO A 62 5.31 3.58 2.22
N ASN A 63 6.08 2.81 2.99
CA ASN A 63 5.85 2.57 4.41
C ASN A 63 6.77 3.46 5.24
N MET A 64 6.24 4.59 5.71
CA MET A 64 7.00 5.55 6.50
C MET A 64 7.48 4.95 7.83
N ARG A 65 6.72 4.02 8.41
CA ARG A 65 7.08 3.34 9.65
C ARG A 65 8.33 2.47 9.46
N THR A 66 8.34 1.68 8.38
CA THR A 66 9.49 0.85 8.01
C THR A 66 10.68 1.70 7.56
N ALA A 67 10.43 2.77 6.80
CA ALA A 67 11.49 3.72 6.41
C ALA A 67 12.18 4.33 7.63
N ASN A 68 11.43 4.80 8.61
CA ASN A 68 11.97 5.35 9.85
C ASN A 68 12.77 4.29 10.65
N ALA A 69 12.27 3.05 10.70
CA ALA A 69 12.96 1.95 11.38
C ALA A 69 14.27 1.55 10.68
N LEU A 70 14.35 1.70 9.37
CA LEU A 70 15.55 1.44 8.57
C LEU A 70 16.50 2.64 8.51
N GLY A 71 16.05 3.82 8.90
CA GLY A 71 16.81 5.07 8.78
C GLY A 71 16.87 5.60 7.33
N VAL A 72 15.89 5.23 6.49
CA VAL A 72 15.81 5.65 5.10
C VAL A 72 14.85 6.85 4.98
N THR A 73 15.32 7.91 4.33
CA THR A 73 14.49 9.08 4.04
C THR A 73 13.80 8.91 2.71
N ILE A 74 12.48 8.95 2.70
CA ILE A 74 11.67 8.92 1.47
C ILE A 74 11.32 10.37 1.10
N PRO A 75 11.71 10.83 -0.10
CA PRO A 75 11.39 12.19 -0.55
C PRO A 75 9.87 12.40 -0.66
N PRO A 76 9.36 13.60 -0.32
CA PRO A 76 7.94 13.92 -0.40
C PRO A 76 7.35 13.81 -1.81
N SER A 77 8.20 13.88 -2.85
CA SER A 77 7.81 13.76 -4.25
C SER A 77 7.22 12.39 -4.63
N TYR A 78 7.51 11.35 -3.85
CA TYR A 78 6.89 10.03 -4.04
C TYR A 78 5.45 9.95 -3.50
N GLY A 79 4.87 11.11 -3.21
CA GLY A 79 3.47 11.30 -2.90
C GLY A 79 2.96 10.23 -1.93
N CYS A 80 3.07 10.50 -0.64
CA CYS A 80 2.42 9.68 0.39
C CYS A 80 0.91 9.63 0.16
N LYS A 81 0.47 8.96 -0.90
CA LYS A 81 -0.91 8.61 -1.05
C LYS A 81 -1.19 7.41 -0.16
N ARG A 82 -1.43 7.71 1.14
CA ARG A 82 -2.49 7.09 1.88
C ARG A 82 -2.26 5.69 2.48
N ILE A 83 -1.04 5.37 2.91
CA ILE A 83 -0.93 4.28 3.90
C ILE A 83 -1.12 4.80 5.33
N GLU A 84 -0.92 6.09 5.57
CA GLU A 84 -1.33 6.69 6.85
C GLU A 84 -2.82 6.50 7.13
N SER A 85 -3.69 6.65 6.13
CA SER A 85 -5.14 6.53 6.34
C SER A 85 -5.65 5.10 6.50
N LEU A 86 -4.97 4.10 5.93
CA LEU A 86 -5.32 2.69 6.13
C LEU A 86 -4.86 2.20 7.51
N ASN A 87 -3.70 2.64 7.99
CA ASN A 87 -3.21 2.31 9.32
C ASN A 87 -3.98 3.02 10.44
N ASP A 88 -4.44 4.25 10.21
CA ASP A 88 -5.27 4.98 11.17
C ASP A 88 -6.69 4.40 11.27
N ALA A 89 -7.24 3.89 10.17
CA ALA A 89 -8.56 3.26 10.17
C ALA A 89 -8.56 1.83 10.76
N ALA A 90 -7.45 1.10 10.60
CA ALA A 90 -7.38 -0.30 11.03
C ALA A 90 -6.87 -0.51 12.47
N LEU A 91 -6.12 0.44 13.04
CA LEU A 91 -5.50 0.30 14.37
C LEU A 91 -5.50 1.62 15.18
N PRO A 92 -6.66 2.15 15.56
CA PRO A 92 -6.72 3.39 16.35
C PRO A 92 -6.06 3.28 17.74
N ASN A 93 -5.87 2.06 18.26
CA ASN A 93 -5.44 1.86 19.64
C ASN A 93 -3.93 1.59 19.84
N ILE A 94 -3.19 1.27 18.78
CA ILE A 94 -1.75 0.95 18.92
C ILE A 94 -0.88 2.21 18.87
N ALA A 95 -1.31 3.25 18.16
CA ALA A 95 -0.57 4.51 18.08
C ALA A 95 -0.59 5.28 19.43
N LEU A 96 -1.69 5.23 20.15
CA LEU A 96 -1.83 5.90 21.46
C LEU A 96 -1.00 5.26 22.57
N GLN A 97 -0.78 3.94 22.55
CA GLN A 97 0.05 3.27 23.56
C GLN A 97 1.55 3.52 23.38
N ARG A 98 2.02 3.86 22.18
CA ARG A 98 3.44 4.15 21.95
C ARG A 98 3.83 5.61 22.21
N SER A 99 2.90 6.54 22.17
CA SER A 99 3.16 7.94 22.50
C SER A 99 3.37 8.15 24.02
N GLY A 100 2.73 7.35 24.85
CA GLY A 100 2.89 7.43 26.31
C GLY A 100 4.21 6.88 26.88
N ALA A 101 4.95 6.11 26.10
CA ALA A 101 6.18 5.47 26.57
C ALA A 101 7.47 6.29 26.33
N ARG A 102 7.38 7.47 25.70
CA ARG A 102 8.54 8.32 25.43
C ARG A 102 8.80 9.42 26.44
N ASP A 103 7.89 9.67 27.36
CA ASP A 103 8.02 10.76 28.34
C ASP A 103 8.54 10.34 29.71
N ALA A 104 8.97 9.09 29.86
CA ALA A 104 9.65 8.66 31.07
C ALA A 104 11.18 8.71 30.89
N ARG A 105 11.76 9.89 30.65
CA ARG A 105 13.14 10.14 31.02
C ARG A 105 13.17 10.64 32.46
N PRO A 106 13.81 9.94 33.36
CA PRO A 106 14.04 10.50 34.69
C PRO A 106 14.97 11.70 34.49
N GLY A 107 14.46 12.89 34.79
CA GLY A 107 15.28 14.08 34.96
C GLY A 107 16.29 13.83 36.06
N ARG A 108 17.53 14.22 35.84
CA ARG A 108 18.52 14.37 36.87
C ARG A 108 18.19 15.57 37.74
#